data_1c5cb6432ea668bbe305c45b6ba6abe6
#
_entry.id   1c5cb6432ea668bbe305c45b6ba6abe6
#
_cell.length_a   1.000
_cell.length_b   1.000
_cell.length_c   1.000
_cell.angle_alpha   90.00
_cell.angle_beta   90.00
_cell.angle_gamma   90.00
#
_symmetry.space_group_name_H-M   'P 1'
#
loop_
_entity.id
_entity.type
_entity.pdbx_description
1 polymer ?
#
loop_
_entity_poly.entity_id
_entity_poly.type
_entity_poly.pdbx_seq_one_letter_code
_entity_poly.pdbx_strand_id
1 'polypeptide(L)'
;MTAQLKIVGSDKAGNMDRQKALDAALAQIDRAFGKGSAMKLGSRETMQVEAISTGSLGLDIALGVGGLPRGRVIEVYGPESSGKTTLALHVIAEAQRNGGTAAFVDAEHALDPIYAKKLGVDIDELIVSQPDTGEQALEIT
;
A
#
# COMPACT_ATOMS: atom_id res chain seq x y z
N MET A 1 25.74 -23.86 47.29
CA MET A 1 24.34 -23.40 47.54
C MET A 1 23.76 -22.93 46.21
N THR A 2 22.98 -23.80 45.58
CA THR A 2 22.34 -23.55 44.28
C THR A 2 20.96 -22.96 44.54
N ALA A 3 20.76 -21.70 44.17
CA ALA A 3 19.44 -21.06 44.27
C ALA A 3 18.55 -21.60 43.15
N GLN A 4 17.53 -22.36 43.51
CA GLN A 4 16.45 -22.74 42.58
C GLN A 4 15.55 -21.54 42.34
N LEU A 5 15.52 -21.06 41.09
CA LEU A 5 14.52 -20.11 40.59
C LEU A 5 13.16 -20.81 40.59
N LYS A 6 12.28 -20.43 41.49
CA LYS A 6 10.90 -20.87 41.56
C LYS A 6 10.12 -20.15 40.44
N ILE A 7 9.77 -20.88 39.36
CA ILE A 7 8.85 -20.38 38.35
C ILE A 7 7.48 -20.25 39.03
N VAL A 8 7.05 -19.01 39.27
CA VAL A 8 5.71 -18.69 39.74
C VAL A 8 4.74 -19.08 38.62
N GLY A 9 3.93 -20.12 38.88
CA GLY A 9 2.88 -20.56 37.99
C GLY A 9 1.96 -19.39 37.67
N SER A 10 1.62 -19.20 36.38
CA SER A 10 0.71 -18.15 35.94
C SER A 10 -0.68 -18.42 36.55
N ASP A 11 -1.06 -17.67 37.56
CA ASP A 11 -2.38 -17.70 38.15
C ASP A 11 -3.41 -17.29 37.09
N LYS A 12 -4.17 -18.24 36.56
CA LYS A 12 -5.27 -18.01 35.61
C LYS A 12 -6.30 -17.01 36.16
N ALA A 13 -6.50 -16.91 37.45
CA ALA A 13 -7.37 -15.95 38.12
C ALA A 13 -6.84 -14.51 37.98
N GLY A 14 -5.57 -14.27 38.23
CA GLY A 14 -4.96 -12.95 38.10
C GLY A 14 -4.93 -12.44 36.64
N ASN A 15 -4.91 -13.32 35.65
CA ASN A 15 -4.95 -12.96 34.24
C ASN A 15 -6.37 -12.54 33.80
N MET A 16 -7.42 -13.18 34.32
CA MET A 16 -8.83 -12.82 34.11
C MET A 16 -9.16 -11.42 34.69
N ASP A 17 -8.65 -11.10 35.88
CA ASP A 17 -8.89 -9.80 36.51
C ASP A 17 -8.14 -8.68 35.80
N ARG A 18 -6.92 -8.94 35.32
CA ARG A 18 -6.17 -7.99 34.47
C ARG A 18 -6.90 -7.73 33.15
N GLN A 19 -7.45 -8.76 32.51
CA GLN A 19 -8.19 -8.62 31.26
C GLN A 19 -9.46 -7.78 31.45
N LYS A 20 -10.25 -8.04 32.50
CA LYS A 20 -11.44 -7.25 32.83
C LYS A 20 -11.11 -5.79 33.12
N ALA A 21 -10.02 -5.53 33.86
CA ALA A 21 -9.57 -4.18 34.12
C ALA A 21 -9.14 -3.45 32.84
N LEU A 22 -8.44 -4.12 31.93
CA LEU A 22 -8.05 -3.56 30.65
C LEU A 22 -9.27 -3.25 29.76
N ASP A 23 -10.23 -4.18 29.69
CA ASP A 23 -11.44 -3.99 28.89
C ASP A 23 -12.31 -2.84 29.45
N ALA A 24 -12.38 -2.69 30.79
CA ALA A 24 -13.04 -1.57 31.44
C ALA A 24 -12.35 -0.22 31.14
N ALA A 25 -11.01 -0.19 31.15
CA ALA A 25 -10.23 1.01 30.81
C ALA A 25 -10.43 1.40 29.33
N LEU A 26 -10.40 0.45 28.41
CA LEU A 26 -10.67 0.71 26.99
C LEU A 26 -12.09 1.25 26.78
N ALA A 27 -13.08 0.65 27.45
CA ALA A 27 -14.47 1.13 27.38
C ALA A 27 -14.63 2.57 27.94
N GLN A 28 -13.85 2.94 28.96
CA GLN A 28 -13.84 4.31 29.49
C GLN A 28 -13.22 5.30 28.50
N ILE A 29 -12.13 4.93 27.82
CA ILE A 29 -11.50 5.72 26.77
C ILE A 29 -12.45 5.92 25.60
N ASP A 30 -13.13 4.84 25.15
CA ASP A 30 -14.11 4.92 24.07
C ASP A 30 -15.28 5.87 24.37
N ARG A 31 -15.72 5.92 25.64
CA ARG A 31 -16.76 6.87 26.07
C ARG A 31 -16.29 8.30 26.10
N ALA A 32 -15.04 8.54 26.50
CA ALA A 32 -14.49 9.89 26.66
C ALA A 32 -14.03 10.52 25.34
N PHE A 33 -13.48 9.70 24.42
CA PHE A 33 -12.79 10.18 23.21
C PHE A 33 -13.39 9.64 21.90
N GLY A 34 -14.41 8.81 21.98
CA GLY A 34 -15.04 8.19 20.83
C GLY A 34 -14.57 6.74 20.58
N LYS A 35 -15.45 5.95 19.98
CA LYS A 35 -15.24 4.54 19.73
C LYS A 35 -14.02 4.29 18.84
N GLY A 36 -13.11 3.42 19.28
CA GLY A 36 -11.89 3.10 18.54
C GLY A 36 -10.71 4.02 18.79
N SER A 37 -10.80 4.95 19.77
CA SER A 37 -9.69 5.84 20.17
C SER A 37 -8.49 5.08 20.72
N ALA A 38 -8.73 3.91 21.32
CA ALA A 38 -7.68 2.98 21.74
C ALA A 38 -8.11 1.55 21.43
N MET A 39 -7.21 0.77 20.82
CA MET A 39 -7.49 -0.63 20.48
C MET A 39 -6.22 -1.47 20.56
N LYS A 40 -6.38 -2.77 20.77
CA LYS A 40 -5.25 -3.70 20.64
C LYS A 40 -4.86 -3.81 19.17
N LEU A 41 -3.58 -3.69 18.85
CA LEU A 41 -3.09 -3.74 17.47
C LEU A 41 -3.51 -5.05 16.77
N GLY A 42 -3.50 -6.18 17.46
CA GLY A 42 -3.93 -7.46 16.92
C GLY A 42 -5.44 -7.65 16.74
N SER A 43 -6.28 -6.72 17.26
CA SER A 43 -7.73 -6.75 17.05
C SER A 43 -8.16 -5.94 15.82
N ARG A 44 -7.23 -5.29 15.15
CA ARG A 44 -7.51 -4.58 13.89
C ARG A 44 -7.83 -5.63 12.83
N GLU A 45 -9.04 -5.61 12.30
CA GLU A 45 -9.33 -6.35 11.08
C GLU A 45 -8.32 -5.90 10.02
N THR A 46 -7.70 -6.85 9.34
CA THR A 46 -6.78 -6.58 8.25
C THR A 46 -7.60 -5.85 7.19
N MET A 47 -7.46 -4.52 7.10
CA MET A 47 -8.10 -3.77 6.03
C MET A 47 -7.60 -4.35 4.70
N GLN A 48 -8.51 -4.92 3.93
CA GLN A 48 -8.19 -5.29 2.55
C GLN A 48 -7.87 -3.99 1.81
N VAL A 49 -6.62 -3.87 1.40
CA VAL A 49 -6.17 -2.74 0.59
C VAL A 49 -6.42 -3.11 -0.86
N GLU A 50 -7.28 -2.36 -1.54
CA GLU A 50 -7.42 -2.50 -2.99
C GLU A 50 -6.08 -2.17 -3.65
N ALA A 51 -5.63 -3.01 -4.57
CA ALA A 51 -4.37 -2.86 -5.26
C ALA A 51 -4.54 -3.03 -6.78
N ILE A 52 -3.62 -2.44 -7.52
CA ILE A 52 -3.47 -2.64 -8.96
C ILE A 52 -2.25 -3.55 -9.14
N SER A 53 -2.41 -4.66 -9.86
CA SER A 53 -1.29 -5.55 -10.18
C SER A 53 -0.16 -4.79 -10.89
N THR A 54 1.06 -5.17 -10.60
CA THR A 54 2.23 -4.67 -11.31
C THR A 54 2.47 -5.38 -12.66
N GLY A 55 1.64 -6.39 -12.99
CA GLY A 55 1.86 -7.27 -14.12
C GLY A 55 2.91 -8.35 -13.86
N SER A 56 3.54 -8.33 -12.69
CA SER A 56 4.53 -9.33 -12.26
C SER A 56 4.05 -10.05 -11.00
N LEU A 57 3.68 -11.31 -11.12
CA LEU A 57 3.22 -12.13 -10.00
C LEU A 57 4.23 -12.16 -8.85
N GLY A 58 5.54 -12.24 -9.18
CA GLY A 58 6.60 -12.26 -8.17
C GLY A 58 6.67 -10.95 -7.38
N LEU A 59 6.50 -9.81 -8.05
CA LEU A 59 6.50 -8.50 -7.40
C LEU A 59 5.21 -8.30 -6.58
N ASP A 60 4.06 -8.69 -7.10
CA ASP A 60 2.77 -8.58 -6.41
C ASP A 60 2.76 -9.38 -5.09
N ILE A 61 3.35 -10.59 -5.09
CA ILE A 61 3.52 -11.39 -3.88
C ILE A 61 4.49 -10.71 -2.91
N ALA A 62 5.61 -10.18 -3.40
CA ALA A 62 6.63 -9.53 -2.56
C ALA A 62 6.09 -8.25 -1.89
N LEU A 63 5.20 -7.51 -2.55
CA LEU A 63 4.53 -6.34 -1.99
C LEU A 63 3.51 -6.69 -0.89
N GLY A 64 3.07 -7.93 -0.81
CA GLY A 64 2.22 -8.43 0.27
C GLY A 64 0.73 -8.05 0.18
N VAL A 65 0.37 -7.09 -0.68
CA VAL A 65 -1.02 -6.63 -0.91
C VAL A 65 -1.55 -6.96 -2.30
N GLY A 66 -0.76 -7.69 -3.09
CA GLY A 66 -1.15 -8.13 -4.43
C GLY A 66 -0.95 -7.10 -5.53
N GLY A 67 -0.11 -6.09 -5.30
CA GLY A 67 0.20 -5.04 -6.26
C GLY A 67 0.46 -3.69 -5.60
N LEU A 68 0.29 -2.60 -6.35
CA LEU A 68 0.40 -1.24 -5.85
C LEU A 68 -0.92 -0.79 -5.21
N PRO A 69 -0.91 -0.28 -3.96
CA PRO A 69 -2.13 0.11 -3.27
C PRO A 69 -2.81 1.31 -3.94
N ARG A 70 -4.12 1.22 -4.13
CA ARG A 70 -4.92 2.31 -4.69
C ARG A 70 -5.05 3.48 -3.72
N GLY A 71 -5.17 4.69 -4.27
CA GLY A 71 -5.34 5.91 -3.49
C GLY A 71 -4.11 6.30 -2.68
N ARG A 72 -2.91 5.90 -3.12
CA ARG A 72 -1.62 6.22 -2.50
C ARG A 72 -0.68 6.83 -3.54
N VAL A 73 0.19 7.71 -3.06
CA VAL A 73 1.37 8.14 -3.81
C VAL A 73 2.44 7.07 -3.63
N ILE A 74 2.98 6.57 -4.74
CA ILE A 74 3.97 5.51 -4.75
C ILE A 74 5.23 6.05 -5.42
N GLU A 75 6.32 6.05 -4.69
CA GLU A 75 7.61 6.43 -5.21
C GLU A 75 8.37 5.20 -5.73
N VAL A 76 8.81 5.26 -6.99
CA VAL A 76 9.67 4.24 -7.61
C VAL A 76 10.99 4.88 -7.98
N TYR A 77 12.06 4.48 -7.34
CA TYR A 77 13.39 5.05 -7.57
C TYR A 77 14.44 3.99 -7.92
N GLY A 78 15.50 4.41 -8.55
CA GLY A 78 16.61 3.54 -8.97
C GLY A 78 17.42 4.20 -10.06
N PRO A 79 18.57 3.60 -10.46
CA PRO A 79 19.42 4.12 -11.52
C PRO A 79 18.72 4.16 -12.87
N GLU A 80 19.31 4.83 -13.83
CA GLU A 80 18.86 4.82 -15.22
C GLU A 80 18.80 3.37 -15.75
N SER A 81 17.88 3.12 -16.66
CA SER A 81 17.66 1.80 -17.28
C SER A 81 17.29 0.67 -16.29
N SER A 82 16.88 0.99 -15.06
CA SER A 82 16.47 -0.01 -14.05
C SER A 82 15.06 -0.55 -14.22
N GLY A 83 14.31 -0.08 -15.23
CA GLY A 83 12.96 -0.55 -15.52
C GLY A 83 11.83 0.23 -14.83
N LYS A 84 12.09 1.41 -14.24
CA LYS A 84 11.06 2.25 -13.58
C LYS A 84 9.88 2.53 -14.51
N THR A 85 10.16 3.05 -15.72
CA THR A 85 9.14 3.35 -16.74
C THR A 85 8.44 2.09 -17.22
N THR A 86 9.18 0.99 -17.39
CA THR A 86 8.60 -0.32 -17.76
C THR A 86 7.58 -0.78 -16.72
N LEU A 87 7.92 -0.66 -15.43
CA LEU A 87 7.00 -0.99 -14.33
C LEU A 87 5.75 -0.10 -14.37
N ALA A 88 5.92 1.22 -14.55
CA ALA A 88 4.81 2.16 -14.65
C ALA A 88 3.87 1.80 -15.81
N LEU A 89 4.41 1.47 -16.99
CA LEU A 89 3.62 1.08 -18.15
C LEU A 89 2.87 -0.24 -17.92
N HIS A 90 3.45 -1.21 -17.24
CA HIS A 90 2.73 -2.44 -16.86
C HIS A 90 1.57 -2.16 -15.91
N VAL A 91 1.77 -1.29 -14.91
CA VAL A 91 0.70 -0.89 -13.98
C VAL A 91 -0.42 -0.17 -14.72
N ILE A 92 -0.10 0.70 -15.67
CA ILE A 92 -1.09 1.35 -16.56
C ILE A 92 -1.87 0.32 -17.34
N ALA A 93 -1.19 -0.65 -17.97
CA ALA A 93 -1.84 -1.72 -18.72
C ALA A 93 -2.79 -2.54 -17.85
N GLU A 94 -2.39 -2.88 -16.63
CA GLU A 94 -3.24 -3.59 -15.66
C GLU A 94 -4.42 -2.73 -15.20
N ALA A 95 -4.22 -1.43 -14.96
CA ALA A 95 -5.29 -0.51 -14.61
C ALA A 95 -6.34 -0.42 -15.73
N GLN A 96 -5.92 -0.24 -16.98
CA GLN A 96 -6.80 -0.18 -18.14
C GLN A 96 -7.54 -1.51 -18.36
N ARG A 97 -6.85 -2.65 -18.21
CA ARG A 97 -7.44 -3.99 -18.31
C ARG A 97 -8.58 -4.22 -17.31
N ASN A 98 -8.49 -3.58 -16.15
CA ASN A 98 -9.53 -3.60 -15.13
C ASN A 98 -10.58 -2.48 -15.29
N GLY A 99 -10.63 -1.81 -16.45
CA GLY A 99 -11.60 -0.78 -16.77
C GLY A 99 -11.30 0.58 -16.16
N GLY A 100 -10.08 0.80 -15.66
CA GLY A 100 -9.62 2.10 -15.14
C GLY A 100 -9.12 3.01 -16.25
N THR A 101 -9.24 4.33 -16.05
CA THR A 101 -8.60 5.36 -16.87
C THR A 101 -7.21 5.65 -16.32
N ALA A 102 -6.24 5.80 -17.20
CA ALA A 102 -4.86 6.12 -16.83
C ALA A 102 -4.37 7.38 -17.53
N ALA A 103 -3.54 8.15 -16.83
CA ALA A 103 -2.81 9.28 -17.39
C ALA A 103 -1.31 9.09 -17.14
N PHE A 104 -0.50 9.51 -18.09
CA PHE A 104 0.96 9.49 -18.03
C PHE A 104 1.50 10.90 -18.24
N VAL A 105 2.16 11.44 -17.23
CA VAL A 105 2.84 12.75 -17.32
C VAL A 105 4.31 12.49 -17.60
N ASP A 106 4.73 12.76 -18.83
CA ASP A 106 6.05 12.45 -19.37
C ASP A 106 6.94 13.69 -19.45
N ALA A 107 7.53 14.06 -18.32
CA ALA A 107 8.43 15.21 -18.24
C ALA A 107 9.79 14.99 -18.94
N GLU A 108 10.15 13.74 -19.23
CA GLU A 108 11.41 13.39 -19.92
C GLU A 108 11.23 13.29 -21.45
N HIS A 109 9.99 13.35 -21.95
CA HIS A 109 9.63 13.16 -23.36
C HIS A 109 10.18 11.84 -23.95
N ALA A 110 10.23 10.79 -23.13
CA ALA A 110 10.88 9.52 -23.45
C ALA A 110 9.89 8.36 -23.66
N LEU A 111 8.57 8.64 -23.62
CA LEU A 111 7.56 7.61 -23.84
C LEU A 111 7.60 7.11 -25.28
N ASP A 112 7.87 5.80 -25.46
CA ASP A 112 7.75 5.11 -26.74
C ASP A 112 6.38 4.43 -26.84
N PRO A 113 5.47 4.92 -27.71
CA PRO A 113 4.13 4.32 -27.89
C PRO A 113 4.18 2.89 -28.40
N ILE A 114 5.17 2.53 -29.21
CA ILE A 114 5.32 1.18 -29.76
C ILE A 114 5.70 0.21 -28.62
N TYR A 115 6.58 0.65 -27.75
CA TYR A 115 6.97 -0.13 -26.57
C TYR A 115 5.81 -0.25 -25.57
N ALA A 116 5.11 0.84 -25.26
CA ALA A 116 3.94 0.82 -24.40
C ALA A 116 2.88 -0.16 -24.89
N LYS A 117 2.56 -0.14 -26.19
CA LYS A 117 1.62 -1.08 -26.81
C LYS A 117 2.06 -2.54 -26.67
N LYS A 118 3.36 -2.82 -26.80
CA LYS A 118 3.91 -4.19 -26.60
C LYS A 118 3.77 -4.66 -25.16
N LEU A 119 3.78 -3.76 -24.18
CA LEU A 119 3.55 -4.08 -22.78
C LEU A 119 2.06 -4.23 -22.43
N GLY A 120 1.18 -3.99 -23.38
CA GLY A 120 -0.26 -4.17 -23.24
C GLY A 120 -1.03 -2.90 -22.87
N VAL A 121 -0.40 -1.73 -22.97
CA VAL A 121 -1.07 -0.45 -22.80
C VAL A 121 -1.97 -0.19 -24.01
N ASP A 122 -3.22 0.18 -23.74
CA ASP A 122 -4.11 0.76 -24.73
C ASP A 122 -3.72 2.22 -24.93
N ILE A 123 -2.99 2.46 -26.03
CA ILE A 123 -2.45 3.79 -26.34
C ILE A 123 -3.52 4.77 -26.84
N ASP A 124 -4.64 4.26 -27.34
CA ASP A 124 -5.73 5.08 -27.83
C ASP A 124 -6.56 5.66 -26.66
N GLU A 125 -6.57 4.97 -25.51
CA GLU A 125 -7.25 5.39 -24.28
C GLU A 125 -6.30 5.99 -23.23
N LEU A 126 -4.99 6.00 -23.47
CA LEU A 126 -4.02 6.59 -22.55
C LEU A 126 -3.96 8.10 -22.68
N ILE A 127 -4.25 8.81 -21.60
CA ILE A 127 -4.07 10.26 -21.54
C ILE A 127 -2.58 10.55 -21.32
N VAL A 128 -1.97 11.33 -22.22
CA VAL A 128 -0.55 11.70 -22.12
C VAL A 128 -0.40 13.21 -22.06
N SER A 129 0.41 13.69 -21.12
CA SER A 129 0.85 15.08 -21.03
C SER A 129 2.36 15.14 -21.02
N GLN A 130 2.94 16.10 -21.76
CA GLN A 130 4.39 16.29 -21.86
C GLN A 130 4.73 17.74 -21.46
N PRO A 131 4.75 18.04 -20.15
CA PRO A 131 5.07 19.37 -19.66
C PRO A 131 6.56 19.70 -19.83
N ASP A 132 6.87 20.96 -20.09
CA ASP A 132 8.24 21.44 -20.21
C ASP A 132 8.91 21.70 -18.85
N THR A 133 8.13 21.86 -17.79
CA THR A 133 8.61 22.16 -16.43
C THR A 133 7.91 21.30 -15.38
N GLY A 134 8.58 21.10 -14.23
CA GLY A 134 8.00 20.37 -13.12
C GLY A 134 6.77 21.04 -12.52
N GLU A 135 6.73 22.39 -12.54
CA GLU A 135 5.58 23.16 -12.07
C GLU A 135 4.35 22.88 -12.94
N GLN A 136 4.52 22.87 -14.26
CA GLN A 136 3.44 22.50 -15.18
C GLN A 136 2.97 21.06 -14.97
N ALA A 137 3.88 20.14 -14.72
CA ALA A 137 3.54 18.74 -14.42
C ALA A 137 2.63 18.63 -13.18
N LEU A 138 2.93 19.39 -12.13
CA LEU A 138 2.14 19.40 -10.90
C LEU A 138 0.80 20.12 -11.05
N GLU A 139 0.70 21.14 -11.93
CA GLU A 139 -0.56 21.84 -12.21
C GLU A 139 -1.52 20.99 -13.05
N ILE A 140 -0.99 20.07 -13.87
CA ILE A 140 -1.78 19.20 -14.74
C ILE A 140 -2.31 17.97 -13.97
N THR A 141 -1.61 17.53 -12.90
CA THR A 141 -1.95 16.36 -12.12
C THR A 141 -2.98 16.67 -11.02
#